data_d5d8e768ea0d9317d8bf7a6e76355c14
#
_entry.id   d5d8e768ea0d9317d8bf7a6e76355c14
#
_cell.length_a   1.000
_cell.length_b   1.000
_cell.length_c   1.000
_cell.angle_alpha   90.00
_cell.angle_beta   90.00
_cell.angle_gamma   90.00
#
_symmetry.space_group_name_H-M   'P 1'
#
loop_
_entity.id
_entity.type
_entity.pdbx_description
1 polymer ?
#
loop_
_entity_poly.entity_id
_entity_poly.type
_entity_poly.pdbx_seq_one_letter_code
_entity_poly.pdbx_strand_id
1 'polypeptide(L)'
;MWLNPITKANFFALLILSLITSQFASAQVWIPESEFAGYFDYNGIYTVVGAVKNSEEYAVVPTVEIKIQDGDRIVSESYTLPTANPSKDIPFKIKFAQVSSENPLLEKPSVTFVTTTKDRGGIEVVYDKTLVKHSDGHTSGFIINNGVLPAYGVKVYALIHGEGSKLIDVGKSVEIIEKLEPGEKKEFSIYPDPSLASQVSYYSCFAIGDDMVIPMFVMREGEKFEFRYESSAYFDNLKFDDEKNTLVLFARNPWPTAVYANFEFPIEREAQKFSVHMDGKQVNALQSRDDYNNWHVAFNLEPQTSSQILISGFENNGETNLQTGFESYYLLGIIPAAAIIVGIFIQKKKKRHNVN
;
A
#
# COMPACT_ATOMS: atom_id res chain seq x y z
N MET A 1 -3.65 -18.26 62.41
CA MET A 1 -2.50 -17.36 62.29
C MET A 1 -2.95 -16.09 61.57
N TRP A 2 -3.20 -14.99 62.29
CA TRP A 2 -3.73 -13.77 61.74
C TRP A 2 -2.58 -12.87 61.27
N LEU A 3 -2.52 -12.55 59.99
CA LEU A 3 -1.52 -11.68 59.43
C LEU A 3 -1.77 -10.26 59.94
N ASN A 4 -0.67 -9.59 60.37
CA ASN A 4 -0.67 -8.21 60.86
C ASN A 4 -1.23 -7.24 59.79
N PRO A 5 -2.02 -6.22 60.16
CA PRO A 5 -2.66 -5.31 59.19
C PRO A 5 -1.66 -4.61 58.25
N ILE A 6 -0.41 -4.37 58.68
CA ILE A 6 0.64 -3.84 57.81
C ILE A 6 1.05 -4.80 56.70
N THR A 7 1.09 -6.12 56.99
CA THR A 7 1.39 -7.16 55.97
C THR A 7 0.29 -7.31 54.97
N LYS A 8 -0.98 -7.12 55.35
CA LYS A 8 -2.13 -7.14 54.44
C LYS A 8 -2.12 -5.94 53.48
N ALA A 9 -1.80 -4.71 54.01
CA ALA A 9 -1.70 -3.52 53.16
C ALA A 9 -0.59 -3.61 52.13
N ASN A 10 0.59 -4.13 52.50
CA ASN A 10 1.70 -4.32 51.60
C ASN A 10 1.43 -5.42 50.54
N PHE A 11 0.70 -6.48 50.91
CA PHE A 11 0.31 -7.55 49.95
C PHE A 11 -0.70 -7.02 48.94
N PHE A 12 -1.67 -6.20 49.38
CA PHE A 12 -2.64 -5.57 48.48
C PHE A 12 -2.00 -4.55 47.55
N ALA A 13 -1.04 -3.74 48.06
CA ALA A 13 -0.28 -2.79 47.26
C ALA A 13 0.59 -3.52 46.19
N LEU A 14 1.21 -4.65 46.53
CA LEU A 14 1.97 -5.46 45.56
C LEU A 14 1.07 -6.11 44.50
N LEU A 15 -0.13 -6.54 44.88
CA LEU A 15 -1.12 -7.12 43.97
C LEU A 15 -1.68 -6.08 42.99
N ILE A 16 -1.93 -4.85 43.45
CA ILE A 16 -2.34 -3.71 42.62
C ILE A 16 -1.22 -3.32 41.67
N LEU A 17 0.03 -3.28 42.15
CA LEU A 17 1.19 -2.94 41.33
C LEU A 17 1.43 -4.00 40.23
N SER A 18 1.22 -5.29 40.53
CA SER A 18 1.34 -6.36 39.53
C SER A 18 0.20 -6.33 38.50
N LEU A 19 -0.98 -5.85 38.86
CA LEU A 19 -2.11 -5.65 37.94
C LEU A 19 -1.92 -4.45 37.02
N ILE A 20 -1.16 -3.44 37.46
CA ILE A 20 -0.86 -2.24 36.65
C ILE A 20 0.28 -2.52 35.66
N THR A 21 1.22 -3.42 35.98
CA THR A 21 2.35 -3.74 35.11
C THR A 21 2.03 -4.82 34.06
N SER A 22 0.89 -5.48 34.13
CA SER A 22 0.46 -6.47 33.13
C SER A 22 -0.29 -5.88 31.93
N GLN A 23 -0.42 -4.58 31.86
CA GLN A 23 -1.02 -3.92 30.70
C GLN A 23 0.07 -3.20 29.92
N PHE A 24 0.69 -3.82 28.95
CA PHE A 24 1.32 -3.10 27.81
C PHE A 24 2.27 -4.00 27.01
N ALA A 25 1.87 -5.24 26.78
CA ALA A 25 2.32 -5.94 25.59
C ALA A 25 1.09 -6.14 24.71
N SER A 26 0.45 -5.07 24.30
CA SER A 26 -0.53 -5.18 23.25
C SER A 26 0.27 -5.26 21.96
N ALA A 27 0.19 -6.39 21.30
CA ALA A 27 0.55 -6.51 19.92
C ALA A 27 -0.13 -5.37 19.16
N GLN A 28 0.56 -4.73 18.25
CA GLN A 28 0.08 -3.52 17.60
C GLN A 28 0.39 -3.53 16.11
N VAL A 29 -0.47 -2.84 15.37
CA VAL A 29 -0.20 -2.43 14.01
C VAL A 29 0.05 -0.94 14.04
N TRP A 30 1.28 -0.49 13.72
CA TRP A 30 1.66 0.92 13.86
C TRP A 30 2.74 1.35 12.86
N ILE A 31 2.95 2.65 12.74
CA ILE A 31 4.04 3.24 11.98
C ILE A 31 5.03 3.87 12.97
N PRO A 32 6.27 3.37 13.05
CA PRO A 32 7.32 3.96 13.88
C PRO A 32 7.68 5.38 13.42
N GLU A 33 8.05 6.26 14.34
CA GLU A 33 8.44 7.64 14.02
C GLU A 33 9.69 7.73 13.13
N SER A 34 10.56 6.74 13.21
CA SER A 34 11.76 6.65 12.38
C SER A 34 11.50 6.05 11.00
N GLU A 35 10.29 5.55 10.75
CA GLU A 35 9.97 4.78 9.55
C GLU A 35 8.84 5.41 8.74
N PHE A 36 8.84 6.73 8.65
CA PHE A 36 8.13 7.48 7.63
C PHE A 36 8.88 8.78 7.29
N ALA A 37 8.76 9.22 6.05
CA ALA A 37 9.36 10.46 5.56
C ALA A 37 8.53 11.04 4.43
N GLY A 38 8.65 12.35 4.21
CA GLY A 38 8.10 13.04 3.06
C GLY A 38 9.21 13.78 2.32
N TYR A 39 9.18 13.78 1.01
CA TYR A 39 10.12 14.48 0.14
C TYR A 39 9.49 14.79 -1.21
N PHE A 40 10.10 15.71 -1.97
CA PHE A 40 9.77 15.91 -3.38
C PHE A 40 10.57 14.93 -4.24
N ASP A 41 9.88 14.09 -5.00
CA ASP A 41 10.51 13.12 -5.89
C ASP A 41 11.16 13.81 -7.11
N TYR A 42 11.82 13.01 -7.94
CA TYR A 42 12.50 13.49 -9.13
C TYR A 42 11.60 14.31 -10.09
N ASN A 43 10.28 14.14 -10.01
CA ASN A 43 9.30 14.91 -10.80
C ASN A 43 8.77 16.13 -10.07
N GLY A 44 9.23 16.41 -8.85
CA GLY A 44 8.70 17.49 -8.03
C GLY A 44 7.36 17.17 -7.39
N ILE A 45 6.95 15.89 -7.33
CA ILE A 45 5.72 15.46 -6.67
C ILE A 45 6.03 15.12 -5.21
N TYR A 46 5.28 15.71 -4.27
CA TYR A 46 5.44 15.37 -2.87
C TYR A 46 5.07 13.92 -2.62
N THR A 47 6.04 13.16 -2.10
CA THR A 47 5.95 11.72 -1.94
C THR A 47 6.16 11.37 -0.47
N VAL A 48 5.24 10.58 0.09
CA VAL A 48 5.34 10.07 1.46
C VAL A 48 5.67 8.59 1.39
N VAL A 49 6.69 8.21 2.13
CA VAL A 49 7.17 6.83 2.26
C VAL A 49 7.11 6.39 3.71
N GLY A 50 6.94 5.11 3.93
CA GLY A 50 6.95 4.56 5.27
C GLY A 50 6.76 3.06 5.32
N ALA A 51 6.66 2.52 6.54
CA ALA A 51 6.32 1.12 6.77
C ALA A 51 5.35 0.97 7.93
N VAL A 52 4.34 0.15 7.73
CA VAL A 52 3.46 -0.33 8.80
C VAL A 52 4.05 -1.61 9.38
N LYS A 53 4.24 -1.63 10.68
CA LYS A 53 4.65 -2.84 11.43
C LYS A 53 3.43 -3.60 11.92
N ASN A 54 3.43 -4.90 11.67
CA ASN A 54 2.45 -5.81 12.23
C ASN A 54 3.14 -6.72 13.27
N SER A 55 2.91 -6.48 14.55
CA SER A 55 3.39 -7.36 15.62
C SER A 55 2.33 -8.32 16.16
N GLU A 56 1.15 -8.35 15.51
CA GLU A 56 0.11 -9.32 15.82
C GLU A 56 0.51 -10.73 15.38
N GLU A 57 -0.11 -11.74 15.98
CA GLU A 57 0.07 -13.15 15.60
C GLU A 57 -0.75 -13.55 14.36
N TYR A 58 -1.49 -12.61 13.79
CA TYR A 58 -2.37 -12.81 12.62
C TYR A 58 -2.08 -11.78 11.53
N ALA A 59 -2.47 -12.11 10.32
CA ALA A 59 -2.35 -11.21 9.19
C ALA A 59 -3.40 -10.09 9.24
N VAL A 60 -3.03 -8.90 8.82
CA VAL A 60 -3.88 -7.72 8.80
C VAL A 60 -3.84 -7.00 7.46
N VAL A 61 -4.91 -6.31 7.12
CA VAL A 61 -4.95 -5.35 6.01
C VAL A 61 -4.96 -3.95 6.64
N PRO A 62 -3.84 -3.22 6.63
CA PRO A 62 -3.76 -1.90 7.24
C PRO A 62 -4.32 -0.82 6.30
N THR A 63 -4.91 0.22 6.88
CA THR A 63 -5.27 1.46 6.21
C THR A 63 -4.50 2.60 6.86
N VAL A 64 -3.69 3.30 6.07
CA VAL A 64 -2.88 4.44 6.52
C VAL A 64 -3.59 5.73 6.16
N GLU A 65 -3.78 6.61 7.14
CA GLU A 65 -4.21 7.99 6.93
C GLU A 65 -2.99 8.90 6.99
N ILE A 66 -2.81 9.72 5.94
CA ILE A 66 -1.71 10.67 5.80
C ILE A 66 -2.29 12.08 5.77
N LYS A 67 -1.75 12.96 6.61
CA LYS A 67 -2.09 14.37 6.65
C LYS A 67 -0.87 15.22 6.38
N ILE A 68 -1.04 16.20 5.49
CA ILE A 68 0.01 17.10 5.04
C ILE A 68 -0.52 18.52 5.16
N GLN A 69 0.16 19.35 5.96
CA GLN A 69 -0.09 20.79 5.99
C GLN A 69 0.58 21.41 4.75
N ASP A 70 -0.21 21.85 3.79
CA ASP A 70 0.22 22.45 2.53
C ASP A 70 -0.12 23.97 2.52
N GLY A 71 0.74 24.78 3.12
CA GLY A 71 0.44 26.17 3.41
C GLY A 71 -0.70 26.29 4.44
N ASP A 72 -1.78 26.96 4.08
CA ASP A 72 -2.96 27.16 4.93
C ASP A 72 -3.98 26.01 4.84
N ARG A 73 -3.80 25.05 3.96
CA ARG A 73 -4.71 23.91 3.80
C ARG A 73 -4.13 22.62 4.35
N ILE A 74 -5.02 21.69 4.70
CA ILE A 74 -4.65 20.32 5.05
C ILE A 74 -5.08 19.40 3.91
N VAL A 75 -4.13 18.63 3.39
CA VAL A 75 -4.38 17.51 2.48
C VAL A 75 -4.43 16.24 3.34
N SER A 76 -5.55 15.54 3.31
CA SER A 76 -5.75 14.30 4.07
C SER A 76 -6.27 13.21 3.15
N GLU A 77 -5.58 12.07 3.14
CA GLU A 77 -5.92 10.91 2.30
C GLU A 77 -5.72 9.62 3.08
N SER A 78 -6.52 8.61 2.74
CA SER A 78 -6.46 7.28 3.36
C SER A 78 -6.20 6.22 2.30
N TYR A 79 -5.27 5.30 2.59
CA TYR A 79 -4.85 4.25 1.66
C TYR A 79 -4.86 2.90 2.35
N THR A 80 -5.58 1.95 1.76
CA THR A 80 -5.53 0.56 2.20
C THR A 80 -4.32 -0.11 1.57
N LEU A 81 -3.46 -0.68 2.42
CA LEU A 81 -2.25 -1.37 2.00
C LEU A 81 -2.51 -2.87 1.79
N PRO A 82 -1.59 -3.56 1.12
CA PRO A 82 -1.61 -5.02 1.04
C PRO A 82 -1.57 -5.69 2.41
N THR A 83 -1.86 -6.99 2.42
CA THR A 83 -1.81 -7.79 3.64
C THR A 83 -0.41 -7.76 4.28
N ALA A 84 -0.34 -7.33 5.52
CA ALA A 84 0.83 -7.45 6.37
C ALA A 84 0.73 -8.79 7.13
N ASN A 85 1.61 -9.74 6.83
CA ASN A 85 1.68 -11.02 7.51
C ASN A 85 2.13 -10.85 8.98
N PRO A 86 1.91 -11.84 9.84
CA PRO A 86 2.37 -11.82 11.23
C PRO A 86 3.87 -11.49 11.33
N SER A 87 4.21 -10.57 12.20
CA SER A 87 5.60 -10.14 12.47
C SER A 87 6.34 -9.62 11.22
N LYS A 88 5.61 -9.08 10.24
CA LYS A 88 6.17 -8.50 9.01
C LYS A 88 5.81 -7.04 8.88
N ASP A 89 6.72 -6.29 8.26
CA ASP A 89 6.51 -4.90 7.89
C ASP A 89 5.94 -4.84 6.47
N ILE A 90 5.06 -3.89 6.21
CA ILE A 90 4.58 -3.57 4.87
C ILE A 90 4.97 -2.14 4.49
N PRO A 91 5.93 -1.94 3.57
CA PRO A 91 6.31 -0.62 3.09
C PRO A 91 5.20 0.03 2.28
N PHE A 92 5.17 1.36 2.27
CA PHE A 92 4.29 2.13 1.39
C PHE A 92 5.02 3.34 0.79
N LYS A 93 4.62 3.72 -0.41
CA LYS A 93 5.05 4.94 -1.11
C LYS A 93 3.84 5.56 -1.80
N ILE A 94 3.46 6.76 -1.36
CA ILE A 94 2.23 7.44 -1.79
C ILE A 94 2.58 8.83 -2.29
N LYS A 95 2.04 9.20 -3.45
CA LYS A 95 2.29 10.46 -4.12
C LYS A 95 1.13 11.42 -3.97
N PHE A 96 1.43 12.69 -3.70
CA PHE A 96 0.48 13.76 -3.46
C PHE A 96 0.69 14.88 -4.49
N ALA A 97 0.19 14.67 -5.70
CA ALA A 97 0.30 15.65 -6.80
C ALA A 97 -0.40 16.99 -6.51
N GLN A 98 -1.33 17.00 -5.55
CA GLN A 98 -2.08 18.17 -5.13
C GLN A 98 -1.32 19.07 -4.12
N VAL A 99 -0.20 18.60 -3.57
CA VAL A 99 0.66 19.41 -2.67
C VAL A 99 1.45 20.40 -3.51
N SER A 100 1.37 21.67 -3.16
CA SER A 100 1.94 22.79 -3.94
C SER A 100 2.88 23.68 -3.12
N SER A 101 2.87 23.60 -1.81
CA SER A 101 3.80 24.34 -0.95
C SER A 101 5.23 23.85 -1.13
N GLU A 102 6.21 24.76 -1.13
CA GLU A 102 7.63 24.41 -1.17
C GLU A 102 8.08 23.68 0.11
N ASN A 103 7.39 23.91 1.23
CA ASN A 103 7.73 23.34 2.54
C ASN A 103 6.49 22.76 3.22
N PRO A 104 5.91 21.66 2.70
CA PRO A 104 4.78 21.01 3.32
C PRO A 104 5.24 20.33 4.61
N LEU A 105 4.36 20.31 5.63
CA LEU A 105 4.61 19.60 6.87
C LEU A 105 3.85 18.28 6.89
N LEU A 106 4.57 17.18 6.92
CA LEU A 106 4.00 15.86 7.09
C LEU A 106 3.70 15.63 8.57
N GLU A 107 2.42 15.41 8.91
CA GLU A 107 2.02 14.93 10.22
C GLU A 107 2.37 13.43 10.34
N LYS A 108 2.47 12.95 11.59
CA LYS A 108 2.65 11.53 11.85
C LYS A 108 1.48 10.74 11.26
N PRO A 109 1.71 9.82 10.32
CA PRO A 109 0.63 9.00 9.76
C PRO A 109 -0.04 8.16 10.84
N SER A 110 -1.35 8.00 10.75
CA SER A 110 -2.11 7.08 11.58
C SER A 110 -2.44 5.80 10.82
N VAL A 111 -2.68 4.70 11.53
CA VAL A 111 -3.03 3.42 10.93
C VAL A 111 -4.20 2.78 11.66
N THR A 112 -5.14 2.29 10.89
CA THR A 112 -6.21 1.35 11.31
C THR A 112 -6.05 0.05 10.55
N PHE A 113 -6.68 -1.04 10.98
CA PHE A 113 -6.54 -2.30 10.28
C PHE A 113 -7.76 -3.20 10.46
N VAL A 114 -7.92 -4.17 9.56
CA VAL A 114 -8.82 -5.31 9.69
C VAL A 114 -8.03 -6.61 9.63
N THR A 115 -8.50 -7.64 10.33
CA THR A 115 -7.87 -8.96 10.30
C THR A 115 -8.22 -9.69 9.01
N THR A 116 -7.29 -10.52 8.52
CA THR A 116 -7.49 -11.34 7.34
C THR A 116 -6.89 -12.73 7.54
N THR A 117 -7.45 -13.70 6.83
CA THR A 117 -6.90 -15.08 6.77
C THR A 117 -6.01 -15.29 5.54
N LYS A 118 -5.81 -14.25 4.71
CA LYS A 118 -4.90 -14.35 3.56
C LYS A 118 -3.48 -14.50 4.08
N ASP A 119 -2.88 -15.64 3.80
CA ASP A 119 -1.45 -15.89 4.01
C ASP A 119 -0.75 -15.87 2.65
N ARG A 120 0.33 -15.11 2.57
CA ARG A 120 1.24 -15.07 1.41
C ARG A 120 2.54 -15.80 1.71
N GLY A 121 2.45 -16.85 2.51
CA GLY A 121 3.60 -17.64 2.92
C GLY A 121 4.32 -18.28 1.75
N GLY A 122 5.62 -18.44 1.92
CA GLY A 122 6.46 -19.26 1.08
C GLY A 122 7.39 -18.52 0.12
N ILE A 123 7.19 -17.21 -0.14
CA ILE A 123 8.14 -16.45 -0.94
C ILE A 123 9.07 -15.66 -0.03
N GLU A 124 10.36 -15.79 -0.25
CA GLU A 124 11.39 -15.17 0.57
C GLU A 124 12.47 -14.50 -0.28
N VAL A 125 13.02 -13.40 0.23
CA VAL A 125 14.26 -12.83 -0.31
C VAL A 125 15.43 -13.67 0.16
N VAL A 126 16.34 -13.97 -0.74
CA VAL A 126 17.54 -14.74 -0.44
C VAL A 126 18.59 -13.84 0.17
N TYR A 127 18.80 -13.96 1.49
CA TYR A 127 19.80 -13.17 2.22
C TYR A 127 21.17 -13.85 2.17
N ASP A 128 21.87 -13.70 1.04
CA ASP A 128 23.22 -14.22 0.86
C ASP A 128 24.11 -13.17 0.14
N LYS A 129 25.29 -13.56 -0.30
CA LYS A 129 26.23 -12.71 -1.02
C LYS A 129 25.71 -12.16 -2.36
N THR A 130 24.58 -12.64 -2.85
CA THR A 130 23.96 -12.18 -4.11
C THR A 130 23.03 -10.98 -3.87
N LEU A 131 22.66 -10.68 -2.62
CA LEU A 131 21.94 -9.46 -2.27
C LEU A 131 22.96 -8.33 -2.13
N VAL A 132 23.09 -7.49 -3.15
CA VAL A 132 24.14 -6.49 -3.28
C VAL A 132 23.58 -5.11 -3.51
N LYS A 133 24.08 -4.12 -2.75
CA LYS A 133 23.92 -2.71 -3.09
C LYS A 133 25.02 -2.28 -4.06
N HIS A 134 24.64 -1.70 -5.18
CA HIS A 134 25.54 -1.22 -6.22
C HIS A 134 25.96 0.25 -6.01
N SER A 135 26.99 0.67 -6.75
CA SER A 135 27.57 2.02 -6.61
C SER A 135 26.64 3.16 -7.06
N ASP A 136 25.68 2.87 -7.94
CA ASP A 136 24.66 3.80 -8.42
C ASP A 136 23.45 3.89 -7.47
N GLY A 137 23.51 3.21 -6.34
CA GLY A 137 22.50 3.23 -5.30
C GLY A 137 21.46 2.12 -5.39
N HIS A 138 21.32 1.40 -6.52
CA HIS A 138 20.35 0.31 -6.59
C HIS A 138 20.80 -0.94 -5.81
N THR A 139 19.85 -1.83 -5.54
CA THR A 139 20.14 -3.17 -5.00
C THR A 139 19.61 -4.24 -5.94
N SER A 140 20.31 -5.36 -6.03
CA SER A 140 19.84 -6.56 -6.71
C SER A 140 19.96 -7.78 -5.82
N GLY A 141 19.17 -8.81 -6.09
CA GLY A 141 19.16 -10.05 -5.32
C GLY A 141 18.25 -11.07 -5.96
N PHE A 142 17.90 -12.09 -5.17
CA PHE A 142 17.01 -13.15 -5.60
C PHE A 142 15.87 -13.35 -4.62
N ILE A 143 14.71 -13.74 -5.14
CA ILE A 143 13.64 -14.35 -4.36
C ILE A 143 13.52 -15.82 -4.70
N ILE A 144 12.97 -16.59 -3.78
CA ILE A 144 12.69 -18.02 -3.91
C ILE A 144 11.27 -18.30 -3.42
N ASN A 145 10.56 -19.17 -4.14
CA ASN A 145 9.30 -19.70 -3.65
C ASN A 145 9.54 -21.01 -2.87
N ASN A 146 9.55 -20.91 -1.55
CA ASN A 146 9.63 -22.07 -0.65
C ASN A 146 8.25 -22.69 -0.37
N GLY A 147 7.19 -22.12 -0.92
CA GLY A 147 5.82 -22.65 -0.81
C GLY A 147 5.57 -23.86 -1.69
N VAL A 148 4.38 -24.44 -1.56
CA VAL A 148 3.95 -25.61 -2.33
C VAL A 148 3.09 -25.26 -3.55
N LEU A 149 2.70 -23.99 -3.68
CA LEU A 149 1.89 -23.49 -4.78
C LEU A 149 2.67 -22.45 -5.58
N PRO A 150 2.42 -22.33 -6.89
CA PRO A 150 2.93 -21.22 -7.69
C PRO A 150 2.45 -19.88 -7.14
N ALA A 151 3.33 -18.87 -7.16
CA ALA A 151 3.00 -17.50 -6.86
C ALA A 151 2.94 -16.67 -8.14
N TYR A 152 2.04 -15.70 -8.19
CA TYR A 152 1.82 -14.86 -9.36
C TYR A 152 1.96 -13.38 -9.00
N GLY A 153 2.40 -12.58 -9.98
CA GLY A 153 2.53 -11.12 -9.83
C GLY A 153 3.46 -10.71 -8.69
N VAL A 154 4.53 -11.47 -8.47
CA VAL A 154 5.40 -11.30 -7.31
C VAL A 154 6.30 -10.07 -7.47
N LYS A 155 6.36 -9.24 -6.44
CA LYS A 155 7.17 -8.05 -6.35
C LYS A 155 7.90 -7.98 -5.03
N VAL A 156 9.05 -7.32 -5.06
CA VAL A 156 9.89 -7.11 -3.88
C VAL A 156 9.88 -5.63 -3.55
N TYR A 157 9.66 -5.31 -2.29
CA TYR A 157 9.72 -3.97 -1.74
C TYR A 157 10.84 -3.88 -0.72
N ALA A 158 11.42 -2.70 -0.57
CA ALA A 158 12.41 -2.48 0.48
C ALA A 158 12.36 -1.04 0.99
N LEU A 159 12.64 -0.87 2.28
CA LEU A 159 12.98 0.42 2.86
C LEU A 159 14.39 0.81 2.44
N ILE A 160 14.57 2.05 2.03
CA ILE A 160 15.87 2.60 1.59
C ILE A 160 16.29 3.65 2.61
N HIS A 161 17.48 3.43 3.18
CA HIS A 161 18.03 4.28 4.22
C HIS A 161 19.24 5.06 3.73
N GLY A 162 19.32 6.31 4.15
CA GLY A 162 20.44 7.20 3.97
C GLY A 162 21.37 7.24 5.18
N GLU A 163 22.15 8.30 5.28
CA GLU A 163 23.06 8.55 6.40
C GLU A 163 22.30 8.60 7.73
N GLY A 164 22.90 8.06 8.79
CA GLY A 164 22.31 8.01 10.12
C GLY A 164 21.09 7.09 10.21
N SER A 165 20.94 6.14 9.30
CA SER A 165 19.80 5.21 9.23
C SER A 165 18.44 5.90 9.03
N LYS A 166 18.44 7.11 8.48
CA LYS A 166 17.20 7.83 8.17
C LYS A 166 16.53 7.17 6.98
N LEU A 167 15.23 6.89 7.08
CA LEU A 167 14.42 6.46 5.95
C LEU A 167 14.39 7.60 4.91
N ILE A 168 14.76 7.29 3.67
CA ILE A 168 14.78 8.26 2.56
C ILE A 168 13.84 7.88 1.44
N ASP A 169 13.61 6.58 1.21
CA ASP A 169 12.72 6.11 0.15
C ASP A 169 12.17 4.71 0.45
N VAL A 170 11.17 4.31 -0.32
CA VAL A 170 10.71 2.93 -0.46
C VAL A 170 10.81 2.56 -1.93
N GLY A 171 11.60 1.54 -2.21
CA GLY A 171 11.76 1.00 -3.54
C GLY A 171 10.93 -0.25 -3.77
N LYS A 172 10.64 -0.54 -5.03
CA LYS A 172 10.06 -1.81 -5.47
C LYS A 172 10.85 -2.38 -6.63
N SER A 173 10.77 -3.70 -6.81
CA SER A 173 11.45 -4.36 -7.92
C SER A 173 10.93 -3.86 -9.27
N VAL A 174 11.85 -3.69 -10.21
CA VAL A 174 11.54 -3.27 -11.59
C VAL A 174 11.03 -4.44 -12.43
N GLU A 175 11.46 -5.65 -12.09
CA GLU A 175 11.03 -6.86 -12.75
C GLU A 175 9.62 -7.26 -12.28
N ILE A 176 8.83 -7.78 -13.19
CA ILE A 176 7.62 -8.49 -12.89
C ILE A 176 7.89 -9.97 -12.97
N ILE A 177 7.68 -10.61 -11.84
CA ILE A 177 7.70 -12.05 -11.76
C ILE A 177 6.26 -12.51 -11.91
N GLU A 178 5.84 -12.67 -13.18
CA GLU A 178 4.46 -13.09 -13.52
C GLU A 178 4.09 -14.41 -12.84
N LYS A 179 5.06 -15.32 -12.75
CA LYS A 179 4.91 -16.61 -12.09
C LYS A 179 6.23 -17.06 -11.49
N LEU A 180 6.16 -17.56 -10.26
CA LEU A 180 7.27 -18.17 -9.54
C LEU A 180 6.83 -19.55 -9.03
N GLU A 181 7.36 -20.61 -9.66
CA GLU A 181 7.03 -21.99 -9.31
C GLU A 181 7.62 -22.38 -7.95
N PRO A 182 7.07 -23.40 -7.26
CA PRO A 182 7.68 -23.95 -6.06
C PRO A 182 9.15 -24.36 -6.29
N GLY A 183 10.06 -23.87 -5.45
CA GLY A 183 11.50 -24.05 -5.55
C GLY A 183 12.20 -23.18 -6.60
N GLU A 184 11.47 -22.43 -7.40
CA GLU A 184 12.06 -21.53 -8.38
C GLU A 184 12.68 -20.30 -7.72
N LYS A 185 13.81 -19.83 -8.30
CA LYS A 185 14.55 -18.64 -7.87
C LYS A 185 14.57 -17.63 -9.03
N LYS A 186 14.17 -16.39 -8.77
CA LYS A 186 14.17 -15.28 -9.74
C LYS A 186 14.96 -14.10 -9.20
N GLU A 187 15.64 -13.43 -10.11
CA GLU A 187 16.35 -12.18 -9.81
C GLU A 187 15.39 -11.00 -9.70
N PHE A 188 15.73 -10.03 -8.87
CA PHE A 188 15.08 -8.73 -8.78
C PHE A 188 16.09 -7.60 -8.62
N SER A 189 15.70 -6.40 -9.05
CA SER A 189 16.45 -5.16 -8.83
C SER A 189 15.52 -4.08 -8.29
N ILE A 190 16.00 -3.29 -7.32
CA ILE A 190 15.27 -2.16 -6.74
C ILE A 190 16.13 -0.91 -6.89
N TYR A 191 15.55 0.12 -7.48
CA TYR A 191 16.17 1.43 -7.62
C TYR A 191 15.55 2.44 -6.66
N PRO A 192 16.34 3.33 -6.07
CA PRO A 192 15.84 4.48 -5.34
C PRO A 192 15.28 5.53 -6.30
N ASP A 193 14.58 6.53 -5.78
CA ASP A 193 14.31 7.75 -6.57
C ASP A 193 15.63 8.34 -7.09
N PRO A 194 15.71 8.77 -8.36
CA PRO A 194 16.96 9.31 -8.94
C PRO A 194 17.55 10.49 -8.16
N SER A 195 16.69 11.32 -7.53
CA SER A 195 17.15 12.45 -6.72
C SER A 195 17.81 12.02 -5.40
N LEU A 196 17.61 10.77 -4.97
CA LEU A 196 18.09 10.20 -3.71
C LEU A 196 19.20 9.17 -3.91
N ALA A 197 19.48 8.75 -5.13
CA ALA A 197 20.39 7.63 -5.44
C ALA A 197 21.78 7.75 -4.78
N SER A 198 22.36 8.96 -4.75
CA SER A 198 23.65 9.22 -4.12
C SER A 198 23.62 9.20 -2.59
N GLN A 199 22.44 9.23 -1.97
CA GLN A 199 22.25 9.26 -0.52
C GLN A 199 22.04 7.87 0.08
N VAL A 200 21.88 6.83 -0.76
CA VAL A 200 21.57 5.47 -0.33
C VAL A 200 22.73 4.85 0.45
N SER A 201 22.50 4.55 1.71
CA SER A 201 23.44 3.82 2.57
C SER A 201 23.19 2.33 2.54
N TYR A 202 21.94 1.90 2.77
CA TYR A 202 21.58 0.47 2.77
C TYR A 202 20.08 0.27 2.54
N TYR A 203 19.70 -0.96 2.30
CA TYR A 203 18.34 -1.44 2.14
C TYR A 203 17.96 -2.33 3.32
N SER A 204 16.70 -2.29 3.72
CA SER A 204 16.18 -3.14 4.80
C SER A 204 14.70 -3.48 4.59
N CYS A 205 14.17 -4.31 5.47
CA CYS A 205 12.75 -4.67 5.54
C CYS A 205 12.20 -5.08 4.16
N PHE A 206 12.90 -6.01 3.50
CA PHE A 206 12.41 -6.56 2.24
C PHE A 206 11.10 -7.28 2.48
N ALA A 207 10.07 -6.85 1.76
CA ALA A 207 8.75 -7.42 1.80
C ALA A 207 8.36 -7.93 0.41
N ILE A 208 7.55 -8.99 0.40
CA ILE A 208 6.95 -9.51 -0.82
C ILE A 208 5.51 -9.06 -0.87
N GLY A 209 5.13 -8.51 -1.99
CA GLY A 209 3.76 -8.07 -2.22
C GLY A 209 3.39 -8.19 -3.68
N ASP A 210 2.11 -8.22 -3.95
CA ASP A 210 1.58 -8.19 -5.32
C ASP A 210 0.84 -6.88 -5.60
N ASP A 211 0.56 -6.03 -4.60
CA ASP A 211 -0.38 -4.93 -4.72
C ASP A 211 0.05 -3.61 -4.07
N MET A 212 1.33 -3.24 -4.13
CA MET A 212 1.66 -1.84 -3.84
C MET A 212 1.41 -0.99 -5.08
N VAL A 213 0.15 -0.65 -5.27
CA VAL A 213 -0.30 0.19 -6.37
C VAL A 213 -0.46 1.63 -5.89
N ILE A 214 -0.13 2.56 -6.75
CA ILE A 214 -0.31 3.99 -6.47
C ILE A 214 -1.72 4.35 -6.89
N PRO A 215 -2.61 4.75 -5.96
CA PRO A 215 -3.95 5.20 -6.31
C PRO A 215 -3.86 6.54 -7.06
N MET A 216 -4.60 6.64 -8.13
CA MET A 216 -4.69 7.82 -8.97
C MET A 216 -6.15 8.10 -9.33
N PHE A 217 -6.42 9.30 -9.75
CA PHE A 217 -7.72 9.63 -10.35
C PHE A 217 -7.57 10.65 -11.45
N VAL A 218 -8.53 10.63 -12.35
CA VAL A 218 -8.78 11.68 -13.35
C VAL A 218 -10.26 12.07 -13.32
N MET A 219 -10.59 13.22 -13.86
CA MET A 219 -11.99 13.57 -14.08
C MET A 219 -12.44 12.96 -15.40
N ARG A 220 -13.53 12.19 -15.38
CA ARG A 220 -14.18 11.57 -16.53
C ARG A 220 -15.65 11.96 -16.51
N GLU A 221 -16.13 12.63 -17.52
CA GLU A 221 -17.51 13.13 -17.61
C GLU A 221 -17.94 13.96 -16.38
N GLY A 222 -17.00 14.65 -15.74
CA GLY A 222 -17.24 15.45 -14.55
C GLY A 222 -17.22 14.69 -13.22
N GLU A 223 -17.04 13.37 -13.26
CA GLU A 223 -16.94 12.52 -12.08
C GLU A 223 -15.49 12.03 -11.85
N LYS A 224 -15.19 11.69 -10.60
CA LYS A 224 -13.89 11.13 -10.23
C LYS A 224 -13.79 9.69 -10.70
N PHE A 225 -12.90 9.41 -11.66
CA PHE A 225 -12.54 8.07 -12.11
C PHE A 225 -11.26 7.63 -11.42
N GLU A 226 -11.38 6.71 -10.49
CA GLU A 226 -10.26 6.19 -9.70
C GLU A 226 -9.67 4.95 -10.37
N PHE A 227 -8.36 4.86 -10.37
CA PHE A 227 -7.60 3.71 -10.82
C PHE A 227 -6.29 3.63 -10.06
N ARG A 228 -5.55 2.58 -10.28
CA ARG A 228 -4.25 2.37 -9.64
C ARG A 228 -3.22 2.09 -10.71
N TYR A 229 -1.97 2.41 -10.42
CA TYR A 229 -0.89 1.96 -11.27
C TYR A 229 0.28 1.47 -10.44
N GLU A 230 1.09 0.68 -11.07
CA GLU A 230 2.30 0.12 -10.56
C GLU A 230 3.40 0.19 -11.60
N SER A 231 4.47 0.87 -11.28
CA SER A 231 5.63 1.03 -12.13
C SER A 231 6.78 1.65 -11.35
N SER A 232 8.01 1.43 -11.80
CA SER A 232 9.18 2.23 -11.42
C SER A 232 9.36 3.44 -12.33
N ALA A 233 8.58 3.55 -13.41
CA ALA A 233 8.52 4.76 -14.22
C ALA A 233 7.68 5.84 -13.53
N TYR A 234 7.82 7.06 -14.01
CA TYR A 234 7.05 8.20 -13.56
C TYR A 234 5.95 8.51 -14.56
N PHE A 235 4.77 8.85 -14.04
CA PHE A 235 3.63 9.24 -14.84
C PHE A 235 3.16 10.63 -14.42
N ASP A 236 2.99 11.50 -15.40
CA ASP A 236 2.48 12.85 -15.22
C ASP A 236 1.45 13.21 -16.29
N ASN A 237 0.89 14.43 -16.20
CA ASN A 237 -0.10 14.96 -17.14
C ASN A 237 -1.30 14.03 -17.39
N LEU A 238 -1.74 13.34 -16.33
CA LEU A 238 -2.85 12.41 -16.42
C LEU A 238 -4.16 13.16 -16.65
N LYS A 239 -4.89 12.77 -17.69
CA LYS A 239 -6.23 13.27 -17.98
C LYS A 239 -7.05 12.23 -18.72
N PHE A 240 -8.36 12.30 -18.61
CA PHE A 240 -9.29 11.55 -19.44
C PHE A 240 -9.78 12.42 -20.60
N ASP A 241 -9.72 11.89 -21.80
CA ASP A 241 -10.29 12.48 -23.02
C ASP A 241 -11.68 11.86 -23.21
N ASP A 242 -12.71 12.57 -22.75
CA ASP A 242 -14.09 12.07 -22.77
C ASP A 242 -14.61 11.84 -24.20
N GLU A 243 -14.17 12.65 -25.17
CA GLU A 243 -14.59 12.49 -26.57
C GLU A 243 -14.07 11.20 -27.19
N LYS A 244 -12.85 10.81 -26.84
CA LYS A 244 -12.19 9.62 -27.34
C LYS A 244 -12.30 8.43 -26.39
N ASN A 245 -12.88 8.64 -25.23
CA ASN A 245 -12.97 7.66 -24.14
C ASN A 245 -11.60 7.00 -23.83
N THR A 246 -10.60 7.87 -23.60
CA THR A 246 -9.19 7.45 -23.53
C THR A 246 -8.48 8.13 -22.37
N LEU A 247 -7.81 7.34 -21.56
CA LEU A 247 -6.87 7.85 -20.57
C LEU A 247 -5.57 8.26 -21.26
N VAL A 248 -5.19 9.51 -21.09
CA VAL A 248 -3.99 10.12 -21.64
C VAL A 248 -3.02 10.42 -20.50
N LEU A 249 -1.78 10.00 -20.64
CA LEU A 249 -0.73 10.25 -19.66
C LEU A 249 0.62 10.37 -20.35
N PHE A 250 1.58 10.95 -19.65
CA PHE A 250 2.96 11.02 -20.09
C PHE A 250 3.80 10.12 -19.17
N ALA A 251 4.54 9.18 -19.76
CA ALA A 251 5.40 8.26 -19.05
C ALA A 251 6.87 8.63 -19.27
N ARG A 252 7.67 8.53 -18.20
CA ARG A 252 9.11 8.68 -18.27
C ARG A 252 9.77 7.54 -17.53
N ASN A 253 10.60 6.77 -18.25
CA ASN A 253 11.49 5.77 -17.67
C ASN A 253 12.89 6.38 -17.56
N PRO A 254 13.37 6.82 -16.38
CA PRO A 254 14.72 7.37 -16.21
C PRO A 254 15.79 6.28 -16.09
N TRP A 255 15.40 5.01 -16.00
CA TRP A 255 16.31 3.91 -15.69
C TRP A 255 17.05 3.41 -16.93
N PRO A 256 18.25 2.80 -16.76
CA PRO A 256 19.01 2.20 -17.87
C PRO A 256 18.40 0.88 -18.36
N THR A 257 17.35 0.38 -17.74
CA THR A 257 16.65 -0.86 -18.08
C THR A 257 15.22 -0.57 -18.47
N ALA A 258 14.60 -1.47 -19.24
CA ALA A 258 13.16 -1.41 -19.46
C ALA A 258 12.44 -1.60 -18.12
N VAL A 259 11.36 -0.84 -17.93
CA VAL A 259 10.49 -1.00 -16.78
C VAL A 259 9.08 -1.32 -17.23
N TYR A 260 8.39 -1.99 -16.37
CA TYR A 260 7.03 -2.38 -16.58
C TYR A 260 6.07 -1.36 -15.95
N ALA A 261 4.93 -1.18 -16.58
CA ALA A 261 3.81 -0.44 -16.05
C ALA A 261 2.58 -1.34 -16.05
N ASN A 262 1.91 -1.44 -14.92
CA ASN A 262 0.63 -2.13 -14.77
C ASN A 262 -0.39 -1.12 -14.26
N PHE A 263 -1.49 -0.96 -14.98
CA PHE A 263 -2.62 -0.14 -14.59
C PHE A 263 -3.77 -1.06 -14.17
N GLU A 264 -4.36 -0.76 -13.03
CA GLU A 264 -5.54 -1.45 -12.52
C GLU A 264 -6.75 -0.55 -12.65
N PHE A 265 -7.71 -0.98 -13.45
CA PHE A 265 -8.97 -0.31 -13.66
C PHE A 265 -10.13 -1.09 -13.07
N PRO A 266 -11.11 -0.43 -12.42
CA PRO A 266 -12.35 -1.09 -12.04
C PRO A 266 -13.00 -1.75 -13.25
N ILE A 267 -13.62 -2.91 -13.05
CA ILE A 267 -14.35 -3.58 -14.13
C ILE A 267 -15.63 -2.81 -14.43
N GLU A 268 -15.73 -2.30 -15.65
CA GLU A 268 -16.95 -1.71 -16.18
C GLU A 268 -17.80 -2.78 -16.88
N ARG A 269 -17.17 -3.79 -17.50
CA ARG A 269 -17.82 -4.98 -18.08
C ARG A 269 -16.88 -6.18 -18.15
N GLU A 270 -17.47 -7.37 -18.23
CA GLU A 270 -16.72 -8.65 -18.25
C GLU A 270 -15.83 -8.85 -19.49
N ALA A 271 -16.23 -8.37 -20.64
CA ALA A 271 -15.54 -8.57 -21.91
C ALA A 271 -14.81 -7.31 -22.41
N GLN A 272 -14.39 -6.43 -21.48
CA GLN A 272 -13.67 -5.22 -21.82
C GLN A 272 -12.30 -5.53 -22.42
N LYS A 273 -11.93 -4.78 -23.46
CA LYS A 273 -10.66 -4.94 -24.14
C LYS A 273 -9.98 -3.59 -24.31
N PHE A 274 -8.83 -3.46 -23.69
CA PHE A 274 -8.01 -2.25 -23.76
C PHE A 274 -7.05 -2.26 -24.93
N SER A 275 -6.72 -1.08 -25.42
CA SER A 275 -5.67 -0.84 -26.41
C SER A 275 -4.73 0.22 -25.87
N VAL A 276 -3.43 -0.04 -25.94
CA VAL A 276 -2.39 0.87 -25.50
C VAL A 276 -1.60 1.38 -26.70
N HIS A 277 -1.48 2.72 -26.81
CA HIS A 277 -0.63 3.36 -27.80
C HIS A 277 0.45 4.16 -27.11
N MET A 278 1.66 4.08 -27.59
CA MET A 278 2.83 4.80 -27.12
C MET A 278 3.38 5.65 -28.29
N ASP A 279 3.37 6.97 -28.14
CA ASP A 279 3.71 7.91 -29.22
C ASP A 279 2.99 7.64 -30.54
N GLY A 280 1.70 7.32 -30.44
CA GLY A 280 0.82 7.03 -31.58
C GLY A 280 0.96 5.63 -32.16
N LYS A 281 1.87 4.78 -31.68
CA LYS A 281 2.02 3.38 -32.11
C LYS A 281 1.38 2.45 -31.10
N GLN A 282 0.60 1.51 -31.61
CA GLN A 282 0.04 0.45 -30.78
C GLN A 282 1.16 -0.44 -30.23
N VAL A 283 1.13 -0.69 -28.92
CA VAL A 283 2.07 -1.60 -28.23
C VAL A 283 1.33 -2.83 -27.72
N ASN A 284 2.07 -3.92 -27.56
CA ASN A 284 1.53 -5.11 -26.93
C ASN A 284 1.32 -4.84 -25.45
N ALA A 285 0.08 -4.98 -25.01
CA ALA A 285 -0.28 -4.92 -23.61
C ALA A 285 -0.84 -6.27 -23.16
N LEU A 286 -0.37 -6.75 -22.02
CA LEU A 286 -0.95 -7.89 -21.34
C LEU A 286 -2.22 -7.42 -20.63
N GLN A 287 -3.28 -8.21 -20.68
CA GLN A 287 -4.54 -7.92 -20.02
C GLN A 287 -4.98 -9.13 -19.23
N SER A 288 -5.33 -8.92 -17.98
CA SER A 288 -5.85 -9.97 -17.10
C SER A 288 -6.87 -9.37 -16.14
N ARG A 289 -7.67 -10.24 -15.54
CA ARG A 289 -8.58 -9.89 -14.44
C ARG A 289 -8.03 -10.47 -13.16
N ASP A 290 -8.22 -9.73 -12.07
CA ASP A 290 -7.97 -10.23 -10.73
C ASP A 290 -9.26 -10.76 -10.06
N ASP A 291 -9.11 -11.33 -8.88
CA ASP A 291 -10.23 -11.82 -8.07
C ASP A 291 -10.97 -10.67 -7.33
N TYR A 292 -10.52 -9.42 -7.48
CA TYR A 292 -11.05 -8.23 -6.82
C TYR A 292 -11.87 -7.33 -7.75
N ASN A 293 -12.23 -7.84 -8.94
CA ASN A 293 -12.95 -7.10 -9.96
C ASN A 293 -12.18 -5.91 -10.56
N ASN A 294 -10.88 -6.06 -10.79
CA ASN A 294 -10.10 -5.10 -11.56
C ASN A 294 -9.58 -5.73 -12.85
N TRP A 295 -9.44 -4.88 -13.86
CA TRP A 295 -8.65 -5.15 -15.03
C TRP A 295 -7.22 -4.68 -14.83
N HIS A 296 -6.26 -5.53 -15.15
CA HIS A 296 -4.86 -5.20 -15.27
C HIS A 296 -4.49 -4.99 -16.72
N VAL A 297 -3.90 -3.86 -17.02
CA VAL A 297 -3.39 -3.50 -18.35
C VAL A 297 -1.92 -3.18 -18.23
N ALA A 298 -1.08 -4.03 -18.79
CA ALA A 298 0.34 -4.01 -18.51
C ALA A 298 1.19 -3.94 -19.79
N PHE A 299 2.23 -3.11 -19.78
CA PHE A 299 3.14 -2.91 -20.91
C PHE A 299 4.54 -2.47 -20.46
N ASN A 300 5.52 -2.62 -21.33
CA ASN A 300 6.90 -2.20 -21.06
C ASN A 300 7.18 -0.77 -21.57
N LEU A 301 8.01 -0.07 -20.81
CA LEU A 301 8.60 1.21 -21.18
C LEU A 301 10.11 1.00 -21.40
N GLU A 302 10.59 1.38 -22.59
CA GLU A 302 12.00 1.24 -22.95
C GLU A 302 12.92 2.06 -22.04
N PRO A 303 14.21 1.66 -21.92
CA PRO A 303 15.18 2.36 -21.09
C PRO A 303 15.34 3.83 -21.50
N GLN A 304 15.43 4.73 -20.52
CA GLN A 304 15.73 6.15 -20.70
C GLN A 304 14.85 6.85 -21.73
N THR A 305 13.56 6.47 -21.79
CA THR A 305 12.57 7.05 -22.70
C THR A 305 11.55 7.90 -21.99
N SER A 306 10.94 8.79 -22.76
CA SER A 306 9.75 9.55 -22.37
C SER A 306 8.74 9.45 -23.50
N SER A 307 7.52 9.07 -23.19
CA SER A 307 6.50 8.77 -24.20
C SER A 307 5.11 9.22 -23.75
N GLN A 308 4.29 9.66 -24.69
CA GLN A 308 2.86 9.80 -24.45
C GLN A 308 2.18 8.45 -24.55
N ILE A 309 1.40 8.12 -23.54
CA ILE A 309 0.64 6.88 -23.46
C ILE A 309 -0.84 7.20 -23.61
N LEU A 310 -1.52 6.43 -24.44
CA LEU A 310 -2.96 6.46 -24.60
C LEU A 310 -3.52 5.09 -24.29
N ILE A 311 -4.40 4.99 -23.30
CA ILE A 311 -5.10 3.74 -22.95
C ILE A 311 -6.57 3.96 -23.29
N SER A 312 -7.08 3.18 -24.22
CA SER A 312 -8.48 3.23 -24.68
C SER A 312 -9.17 1.88 -24.45
N GLY A 313 -10.49 1.86 -24.56
CA GLY A 313 -11.30 0.66 -24.32
C GLY A 313 -12.18 0.79 -23.07
N PHE A 314 -12.30 1.97 -22.52
CA PHE A 314 -13.26 2.30 -21.47
C PHE A 314 -14.68 2.38 -22.06
N GLU A 315 -15.69 2.22 -21.23
CA GLU A 315 -17.07 2.37 -21.66
C GLU A 315 -17.54 3.83 -21.66
N ASN A 316 -18.48 4.15 -22.53
CA ASN A 316 -19.23 5.39 -22.42
C ASN A 316 -20.31 5.20 -21.34
N ASN A 317 -20.36 6.09 -20.36
CA ASN A 317 -21.33 6.04 -19.24
C ASN A 317 -22.79 6.24 -19.65
N GLY A 318 -23.15 5.93 -20.90
CA GLY A 318 -24.50 6.05 -21.45
C GLY A 318 -25.56 5.14 -20.82
N GLU A 319 -25.20 4.13 -20.03
CA GLU A 319 -26.12 3.30 -19.24
C GLU A 319 -25.29 2.45 -18.26
N THR A 320 -24.95 2.95 -17.09
CA THR A 320 -24.28 2.13 -16.08
C THR A 320 -25.07 2.04 -14.79
N ASN A 321 -25.51 0.83 -14.50
CA ASN A 321 -25.72 0.40 -13.11
C ASN A 321 -24.34 0.36 -12.42
N LEU A 322 -23.89 1.48 -11.88
CA LEU A 322 -22.74 1.55 -10.99
C LEU A 322 -23.06 0.81 -9.68
N GLN A 323 -22.82 -0.49 -9.68
CA GLN A 323 -22.57 -1.19 -8.43
C GLN A 323 -21.13 -0.90 -8.03
N THR A 324 -20.94 0.25 -7.38
CA THR A 324 -19.68 0.64 -6.76
C THR A 324 -19.31 -0.39 -5.69
N GLY A 325 -18.41 -1.31 -6.03
CA GLY A 325 -17.95 -2.38 -5.14
C GLY A 325 -17.18 -1.91 -3.90
N PHE A 326 -17.06 -0.62 -3.66
CA PHE A 326 -16.34 -0.06 -2.51
C PHE A 326 -17.21 0.26 -1.29
N GLU A 327 -18.54 0.38 -1.44
CA GLU A 327 -19.40 0.73 -0.28
C GLU A 327 -19.89 -0.45 0.56
N SER A 328 -19.76 -1.70 0.10
CA SER A 328 -20.37 -2.85 0.77
C SER A 328 -19.69 -3.29 2.06
N TYR A 329 -18.46 -2.86 2.36
CA TYR A 329 -17.77 -3.29 3.58
C TYR A 329 -17.99 -2.39 4.80
N TYR A 330 -18.44 -1.14 4.61
CA TYR A 330 -18.69 -0.23 5.73
C TYR A 330 -20.05 -0.40 6.42
N LEU A 331 -21.04 -1.01 5.75
CA LEU A 331 -22.39 -1.15 6.31
C LEU A 331 -22.58 -2.40 7.17
N LEU A 332 -21.74 -3.41 7.08
CA LEU A 332 -21.84 -4.64 7.89
C LEU A 332 -21.26 -4.50 9.31
N GLY A 333 -20.44 -3.48 9.57
CA GLY A 333 -19.86 -3.23 10.90
C GLY A 333 -20.75 -2.43 11.86
N ILE A 334 -21.73 -1.65 11.37
CA ILE A 334 -22.52 -0.74 12.19
C ILE A 334 -23.78 -1.40 12.74
N ILE A 335 -24.35 -2.40 12.07
CA ILE A 335 -25.60 -3.05 12.48
C ILE A 335 -25.47 -3.87 13.79
N PRO A 336 -24.38 -4.60 14.09
CA PRO A 336 -24.26 -5.32 15.36
C PRO A 336 -24.13 -4.42 16.58
N ALA A 337 -23.47 -3.26 16.47
CA ALA A 337 -23.27 -2.36 17.60
C ALA A 337 -24.56 -1.68 18.05
N ALA A 338 -25.40 -1.28 17.12
CA ALA A 338 -26.72 -0.68 17.43
C ALA A 338 -27.68 -1.70 18.09
N ALA A 339 -27.66 -2.96 17.64
CA ALA A 339 -28.49 -4.03 18.22
C ALA A 339 -28.07 -4.37 19.66
N ILE A 340 -26.76 -4.33 19.97
CA ILE A 340 -26.27 -4.57 21.34
C ILE A 340 -26.66 -3.44 22.28
N ILE A 341 -26.60 -2.19 21.86
CA ILE A 341 -26.97 -1.03 22.67
C ILE A 341 -28.47 -1.04 22.97
N VAL A 342 -29.31 -1.36 22.00
CA VAL A 342 -30.78 -1.47 22.19
C VAL A 342 -31.13 -2.66 23.12
N GLY A 343 -30.42 -3.79 22.99
CA GLY A 343 -30.59 -4.96 23.86
C GLY A 343 -30.29 -4.66 25.33
N ILE A 344 -29.21 -3.90 25.60
CA ILE A 344 -28.83 -3.50 26.96
C ILE A 344 -29.87 -2.53 27.58
N PHE A 345 -30.42 -1.61 26.79
CA PHE A 345 -31.45 -0.69 27.25
C PHE A 345 -32.76 -1.40 27.58
N ILE A 346 -33.18 -2.39 26.81
CA ILE A 346 -34.39 -3.17 27.05
C ILE A 346 -34.26 -4.05 28.31
N GLN A 347 -33.09 -4.66 28.53
CA GLN A 347 -32.85 -5.44 29.76
C GLN A 347 -32.81 -4.57 31.01
N LYS A 348 -32.24 -3.36 30.96
CA LYS A 348 -32.28 -2.43 32.09
C LYS A 348 -33.68 -1.93 32.44
N LYS A 349 -34.55 -1.76 31.43
CA LYS A 349 -35.93 -1.33 31.65
C LYS A 349 -36.79 -2.44 32.24
N LYS A 350 -36.54 -3.71 31.86
CA LYS A 350 -37.27 -4.88 32.43
C LYS A 350 -36.89 -5.17 33.89
N LYS A 351 -35.63 -4.90 34.31
CA LYS A 351 -35.22 -5.04 35.72
C LYS A 351 -35.79 -3.97 36.66
N ARG A 352 -36.21 -2.81 36.16
CA ARG A 352 -36.87 -1.74 36.97
C ARG A 352 -38.36 -1.95 37.18
N HIS A 353 -39.02 -2.83 36.42
CA HIS A 353 -40.48 -3.12 36.61
C HIS A 353 -40.78 -4.35 37.47
N ASN A 354 -39.74 -5.09 37.91
CA ASN A 354 -39.90 -6.26 38.79
C ASN A 354 -39.48 -6.01 40.25
N VAL A 355 -39.34 -4.73 40.65
CA VAL A 355 -39.09 -4.32 42.04
C VAL A 355 -40.08 -3.23 42.39
N ASN A 356 -41.37 -3.61 42.46
CA ASN A 356 -42.42 -2.96 43.20
C ASN A 356 -43.51 -4.01 43.51
#